data_5f07de3669fb60feedbcf1be89e728f7
#
_entry.id   5f07de3669fb60feedbcf1be89e728f7
#
_cell.length_a   1.000
_cell.length_b   1.000
_cell.length_c   1.000
_cell.angle_alpha   90.00
_cell.angle_beta   90.00
_cell.angle_gamma   90.00
#
_symmetry.space_group_name_H-M   'P 1'
#
loop_
_entity.id
_entity.type
_entity.pdbx_description
1 polymer ?
#
loop_
_entity_poly.entity_id
_entity_poly.type
_entity_poly.pdbx_seq_one_letter_code
_entity_poly.pdbx_strand_id
1 'polypeptide(L)'
;MKTVFILCDTLNRRMLPAYGGDAITPNMDRLARRSVVFDNHWCGSAPCMPARRDIMTGRLNFLEKPWGAIEPFDQTLQTILSEEKNVHTQMFADHAHYVIPGGENYTKGFTAWEVNRGQEGDPVWTRPCRDGIRPDVPPAGFKGTWSEAERENRSHFRTEYDYPSVKTMWHAAEWLEDNHDADNFFLWVEAFDPHEPFDCPKYYLDLYEKEGDYDGPDFTHPSYAPNEFTPEETEHLRRRCKALTTMTDRHIGEILDVLDKYNMWEDTMVIFTTDHGYHLGEHGYMAKNYMAPYNEVFHIPLMAAAPGVKPGRCSALTQNIDVFPTVLSYFGISQDVLQYPIHGRDLLPLLRGETDAVRRDTIFGYFGKQVAWTDGRYTYFRAAKDEKNQPLYVYTAMPTVLRQFYGANDAVDTADYDRIEMGRFLRWTNYPVYRFPADIIHWGNASQEFVGRSPYNAETLLFDLQTDYAQAHPIDDPALEADCAAQLKDCMARHDAPAEQFERMGF
;
A
#
# COMPACT_ATOMS: atom_id res chain seq x y z
N MET A 1 25.71 5.01 9.16
CA MET A 1 24.50 4.11 9.22
C MET A 1 23.75 4.24 7.92
N LYS A 2 23.28 3.11 7.35
CA LYS A 2 22.64 3.08 6.04
C LYS A 2 21.34 2.30 6.14
N THR A 3 20.33 2.71 5.40
CA THR A 3 19.09 1.94 5.28
C THR A 3 18.68 1.86 3.81
N VAL A 4 18.33 0.66 3.35
CA VAL A 4 17.69 0.40 2.06
C VAL A 4 16.29 -0.11 2.35
N PHE A 5 15.29 0.66 1.96
CA PHE A 5 13.88 0.33 2.06
C PHE A 5 13.34 -0.02 0.67
N ILE A 6 12.82 -1.23 0.51
CA ILE A 6 12.30 -1.75 -0.76
C ILE A 6 10.80 -1.99 -0.59
N LEU A 7 9.99 -1.31 -1.40
CA LEU A 7 8.54 -1.43 -1.45
C LEU A 7 8.13 -1.94 -2.84
N CYS A 8 7.36 -3.03 -2.88
CA CYS A 8 6.68 -3.49 -4.10
C CYS A 8 5.19 -3.24 -3.95
N ASP A 9 4.56 -2.53 -4.90
CA ASP A 9 3.13 -2.24 -4.83
C ASP A 9 2.29 -3.51 -5.08
N THR A 10 1.22 -3.67 -4.30
CA THR A 10 0.20 -4.72 -4.52
C THR A 10 0.72 -6.17 -4.46
N LEU A 11 1.86 -6.41 -3.81
CA LEU A 11 2.45 -7.74 -3.69
C LEU A 11 1.67 -8.62 -2.71
N ASN A 12 0.99 -9.64 -3.23
CA ASN A 12 0.28 -10.60 -2.38
C ASN A 12 1.26 -11.49 -1.61
N ARG A 13 1.18 -11.43 -0.28
CA ARG A 13 2.03 -12.21 0.64
C ARG A 13 2.06 -13.70 0.32
N ARG A 14 0.89 -14.27 -0.03
CA ARG A 14 0.71 -15.69 -0.30
C ARG A 14 1.32 -16.16 -1.63
N MET A 15 1.85 -15.26 -2.44
CA MET A 15 2.66 -15.64 -3.61
C MET A 15 4.09 -16.00 -3.25
N LEU A 16 4.63 -15.45 -2.16
CA LEU A 16 6.03 -15.63 -1.79
C LEU A 16 6.28 -16.96 -1.07
N PRO A 17 7.32 -17.75 -1.47
CA PRO A 17 7.68 -19.01 -0.81
C PRO A 17 7.96 -18.84 0.69
N ALA A 18 8.55 -17.73 1.11
CA ALA A 18 8.77 -17.42 2.52
C ALA A 18 7.49 -17.44 3.37
N TYR A 19 6.31 -17.31 2.74
CA TYR A 19 4.98 -17.34 3.35
C TYR A 19 4.10 -18.47 2.82
N GLY A 20 4.73 -19.49 2.18
CA GLY A 20 4.04 -20.69 1.70
C GLY A 20 3.47 -20.58 0.28
N GLY A 21 3.84 -19.54 -0.47
CA GLY A 21 3.51 -19.37 -1.88
C GLY A 21 4.41 -20.15 -2.83
N ASP A 22 4.15 -20.01 -4.11
CA ASP A 22 4.81 -20.79 -5.17
C ASP A 22 5.34 -19.93 -6.34
N ALA A 23 5.37 -18.60 -6.19
CA ALA A 23 6.02 -17.74 -7.16
C ALA A 23 7.55 -17.98 -7.16
N ILE A 24 8.15 -17.92 -8.32
CA ILE A 24 9.60 -18.12 -8.49
C ILE A 24 10.32 -16.83 -8.11
N THR A 25 10.73 -16.70 -6.85
CA THR A 25 11.31 -15.48 -6.28
C THR A 25 12.62 -15.76 -5.54
N PRO A 26 13.67 -16.24 -6.25
CA PRO A 26 14.92 -16.67 -5.62
C PRO A 26 15.66 -15.54 -4.88
N ASN A 27 15.49 -14.28 -5.28
CA ASN A 27 16.13 -13.13 -4.63
C ASN A 27 15.39 -12.69 -3.36
N MET A 28 14.06 -12.66 -3.38
CA MET A 28 13.27 -12.44 -2.16
C MET A 28 13.50 -13.57 -1.15
N ASP A 29 13.67 -14.82 -1.62
CA ASP A 29 14.06 -15.96 -0.78
C ASP A 29 15.50 -15.80 -0.22
N ARG A 30 16.43 -15.25 -1.02
CA ARG A 30 17.78 -14.89 -0.56
C ARG A 30 17.72 -13.86 0.55
N LEU A 31 16.89 -12.83 0.39
CA LEU A 31 16.67 -11.81 1.41
C LEU A 31 16.01 -12.39 2.66
N ALA A 32 14.98 -13.24 2.51
CA ALA A 32 14.31 -13.91 3.62
C ALA A 32 15.30 -14.73 4.50
N ARG A 33 16.25 -15.42 3.85
CA ARG A 33 17.31 -16.18 4.59
C ARG A 33 18.27 -15.30 5.38
N ARG A 34 18.36 -14.03 5.08
CA ARG A 34 19.19 -13.03 5.81
C ARG A 34 18.40 -12.19 6.80
N SER A 35 17.08 -12.27 6.77
CA SER A 35 16.17 -11.39 7.49
C SER A 35 15.47 -12.07 8.67
N VAL A 36 14.94 -11.26 9.56
CA VAL A 36 13.78 -11.64 10.37
C VAL A 36 12.55 -11.51 9.47
N VAL A 37 11.84 -12.62 9.29
CA VAL A 37 10.59 -12.70 8.52
C VAL A 37 9.42 -12.59 9.49
N PHE A 38 8.57 -11.58 9.30
CA PHE A 38 7.43 -11.33 10.17
C PHE A 38 6.21 -12.09 9.69
N ASP A 39 5.67 -12.95 10.56
CA ASP A 39 4.50 -13.78 10.23
C ASP A 39 3.17 -13.03 10.34
N ASN A 40 3.16 -11.93 11.09
CA ASN A 40 1.95 -11.23 11.48
C ASN A 40 2.09 -9.71 11.28
N HIS A 41 2.30 -9.31 10.03
CA HIS A 41 2.47 -7.91 9.63
C HIS A 41 1.29 -7.42 8.78
N TRP A 42 0.76 -6.24 9.10
CA TRP A 42 -0.49 -5.74 8.54
C TRP A 42 -0.34 -4.38 7.86
N CYS A 43 -1.04 -4.19 6.75
CA CYS A 43 -1.32 -2.87 6.22
C CYS A 43 -2.29 -2.15 7.18
N GLY A 44 -2.12 -0.86 7.35
CA GLY A 44 -3.04 -0.03 8.14
C GLY A 44 -4.13 0.59 7.28
N SER A 45 -3.75 1.61 6.56
CA SER A 45 -4.64 2.33 5.63
C SER A 45 -4.39 1.88 4.20
N ALA A 46 -5.43 1.42 3.51
CA ALA A 46 -5.35 1.05 2.10
C ALA A 46 -6.21 2.02 1.24
N PRO A 47 -5.98 2.09 -0.08
CA PRO A 47 -4.96 1.42 -0.86
C PRO A 47 -3.60 2.19 -0.90
N CYS A 48 -2.92 2.15 -2.02
CA CYS A 48 -1.58 2.61 -2.32
C CYS A 48 -1.13 3.91 -1.59
N MET A 49 -1.73 5.07 -1.89
CA MET A 49 -1.29 6.35 -1.31
C MET A 49 -1.58 6.45 0.20
N PRO A 50 -2.73 6.03 0.73
CA PRO A 50 -2.95 5.94 2.18
C PRO A 50 -1.91 5.05 2.89
N ALA A 51 -1.54 3.89 2.32
CA ALA A 51 -0.53 3.01 2.91
C ALA A 51 0.85 3.66 2.94
N ARG A 52 1.22 4.40 1.89
CA ARG A 52 2.48 5.16 1.85
C ARG A 52 2.52 6.28 2.87
N ARG A 53 1.39 7.00 3.03
CA ARG A 53 1.28 8.03 4.06
C ARG A 53 1.44 7.42 5.46
N ASP A 54 0.85 6.26 5.72
CA ASP A 54 1.06 5.50 6.95
C ASP A 54 2.55 5.22 7.20
N ILE A 55 3.26 4.67 6.21
CA ILE A 55 4.69 4.33 6.30
C ILE A 55 5.54 5.59 6.53
N MET A 56 5.24 6.67 5.80
CA MET A 56 6.03 7.91 5.86
C MET A 56 5.79 8.73 7.12
N THR A 57 4.63 8.55 7.82
CA THR A 57 4.25 9.37 8.98
C THR A 57 4.18 8.59 10.29
N GLY A 58 4.16 7.26 10.25
CA GLY A 58 3.94 6.42 11.42
C GLY A 58 2.53 6.51 12.01
N ARG A 59 1.55 7.02 11.24
CA ARG A 59 0.17 7.21 11.67
C ARG A 59 -0.83 6.60 10.70
N LEU A 60 -1.88 5.98 11.23
CA LEU A 60 -3.03 5.56 10.44
C LEU A 60 -3.83 6.78 9.97
N ASN A 61 -4.26 6.77 8.72
CA ASN A 61 -4.99 7.90 8.14
C ASN A 61 -6.38 7.53 7.58
N PHE A 62 -6.73 6.25 7.45
CA PHE A 62 -7.98 5.82 6.82
C PHE A 62 -9.27 6.23 7.58
N LEU A 63 -9.17 6.66 8.83
CA LEU A 63 -10.30 7.19 9.58
C LEU A 63 -10.54 8.69 9.37
N GLU A 64 -9.57 9.38 8.78
CA GLU A 64 -9.55 10.84 8.62
C GLU A 64 -9.66 11.24 7.15
N LYS A 65 -9.08 10.46 6.25
CA LYS A 65 -8.92 10.84 4.84
C LYS A 65 -8.79 9.61 3.96
N PRO A 66 -9.37 9.63 2.77
CA PRO A 66 -9.08 8.63 1.74
C PRO A 66 -7.76 8.94 1.02
N TRP A 67 -7.62 8.45 -0.20
CA TRP A 67 -6.54 8.82 -1.10
C TRP A 67 -6.34 10.34 -1.17
N GLY A 68 -5.10 10.80 -0.99
CA GLY A 68 -4.78 12.21 -1.07
C GLY A 68 -3.31 12.51 -0.74
N ALA A 69 -2.94 13.77 -0.86
CA ALA A 69 -1.60 14.28 -0.63
C ALA A 69 -1.10 14.08 0.81
N ILE A 70 0.21 14.10 1.00
CA ILE A 70 0.84 14.35 2.31
C ILE A 70 0.45 15.77 2.75
N GLU A 71 -0.11 15.87 3.94
CA GLU A 71 -0.61 17.13 4.49
C GLU A 71 0.53 18.02 4.99
N PRO A 72 0.35 19.36 5.00
CA PRO A 72 1.38 20.28 5.49
C PRO A 72 1.81 20.06 6.94
N PHE A 73 0.97 19.44 7.75
CA PHE A 73 1.22 19.13 9.15
C PHE A 73 1.79 17.71 9.37
N ASP A 74 1.89 16.91 8.33
CA ASP A 74 2.48 15.58 8.43
C ASP A 74 3.98 15.67 8.69
N GLN A 75 4.45 14.94 9.69
CA GLN A 75 5.86 14.75 9.99
C GLN A 75 6.34 13.54 9.20
N THR A 76 7.14 13.74 8.16
CA THR A 76 7.57 12.63 7.31
C THR A 76 8.95 12.11 7.70
N LEU A 77 9.13 10.81 7.58
CA LEU A 77 10.36 10.09 7.91
C LEU A 77 11.59 10.73 7.24
N GLN A 78 11.52 10.95 5.94
CA GLN A 78 12.63 11.50 5.15
C GLN A 78 13.02 12.93 5.60
N THR A 79 12.03 13.75 5.98
CA THR A 79 12.30 15.10 6.50
C THR A 79 13.01 15.04 7.84
N ILE A 80 12.52 14.22 8.78
CA ILE A 80 13.12 14.12 10.12
C ILE A 80 14.52 13.53 10.06
N LEU A 81 14.76 12.51 9.23
CA LEU A 81 16.08 11.94 9.01
C LEU A 81 17.09 13.01 8.54
N SER A 82 16.68 13.84 7.57
CA SER A 82 17.51 14.90 7.03
C SER A 82 17.77 16.01 8.05
N GLU A 83 16.72 16.49 8.74
CA GLU A 83 16.81 17.62 9.67
C GLU A 83 17.57 17.26 10.95
N GLU A 84 17.33 16.08 11.54
CA GLU A 84 17.87 15.70 12.84
C GLU A 84 19.28 15.10 12.77
N LYS A 85 19.63 14.42 11.67
CA LYS A 85 20.89 13.69 11.54
C LYS A 85 21.63 13.93 10.24
N ASN A 86 21.18 14.88 9.43
CA ASN A 86 21.74 15.15 8.11
C ASN A 86 21.91 13.86 7.27
N VAL A 87 20.89 12.97 7.35
CA VAL A 87 20.85 11.76 6.55
C VAL A 87 20.54 12.16 5.11
N HIS A 88 21.34 11.71 4.15
CA HIS A 88 21.01 11.83 2.74
C HIS A 88 19.83 10.90 2.42
N THR A 89 18.71 11.44 1.99
CA THR A 89 17.51 10.68 1.66
C THR A 89 17.31 10.66 0.14
N GLN A 90 17.41 9.46 -0.44
CA GLN A 90 17.25 9.23 -1.88
C GLN A 90 16.02 8.37 -2.15
N MET A 91 15.24 8.73 -3.17
CA MET A 91 14.09 7.94 -3.62
C MET A 91 14.19 7.61 -5.09
N PHE A 92 13.94 6.35 -5.44
CA PHE A 92 13.65 5.88 -6.79
C PHE A 92 12.30 5.20 -6.79
N ALA A 93 11.39 5.63 -7.67
CA ALA A 93 10.04 5.11 -7.79
C ALA A 93 9.57 5.11 -9.24
N ASP A 94 8.55 4.30 -9.53
CA ASP A 94 7.80 4.36 -10.79
C ASP A 94 6.28 4.51 -10.56
N HIS A 95 5.90 4.93 -9.36
CA HIS A 95 4.52 5.15 -9.00
C HIS A 95 4.01 6.47 -9.59
N ALA A 96 3.32 6.41 -10.72
CA ALA A 96 2.85 7.56 -11.48
C ALA A 96 1.95 8.51 -10.65
N HIS A 97 1.27 8.00 -9.63
CA HIS A 97 0.41 8.80 -8.76
C HIS A 97 1.13 9.89 -7.98
N TYR A 98 2.48 9.82 -7.84
CA TYR A 98 3.26 10.91 -7.23
C TYR A 98 3.30 12.21 -8.06
N VAL A 99 2.94 12.13 -9.34
CA VAL A 99 3.01 13.26 -10.27
C VAL A 99 1.63 13.69 -10.82
N ILE A 100 0.56 13.15 -10.26
CA ILE A 100 -0.84 13.52 -10.58
C ILE A 100 -1.59 13.99 -9.32
N PRO A 101 -2.75 14.68 -9.46
CA PRO A 101 -3.53 15.17 -8.32
C PRO A 101 -3.85 14.07 -7.30
N GLY A 102 -3.63 14.39 -6.01
CA GLY A 102 -3.75 13.45 -4.89
C GLY A 102 -2.43 12.78 -4.49
N GLY A 103 -1.34 13.00 -5.24
CA GLY A 103 0.01 12.53 -4.96
C GLY A 103 0.99 13.61 -4.51
N GLU A 104 0.51 14.80 -4.19
CA GLU A 104 1.36 15.92 -3.82
C GLU A 104 2.10 15.66 -2.52
N ASN A 105 3.31 16.18 -2.46
CA ASN A 105 4.21 16.20 -1.31
C ASN A 105 4.84 14.85 -0.91
N TYR A 106 4.57 13.72 -1.58
CA TYR A 106 5.21 12.44 -1.23
C TYR A 106 6.72 12.44 -1.49
N THR A 107 7.18 13.15 -2.50
CA THR A 107 8.60 13.35 -2.79
C THR A 107 9.25 14.47 -1.98
N LYS A 108 8.44 15.30 -1.30
CA LYS A 108 8.93 16.38 -0.45
C LYS A 108 9.72 15.84 0.74
N GLY A 109 10.82 16.47 1.05
CA GLY A 109 11.70 16.11 2.16
C GLY A 109 12.78 15.09 1.79
N PHE A 110 12.68 14.40 0.65
CA PHE A 110 13.82 13.67 0.11
C PHE A 110 14.88 14.66 -0.41
N THR A 111 16.16 14.34 -0.15
CA THR A 111 17.29 15.11 -0.67
C THR A 111 17.34 15.09 -2.19
N ALA A 112 17.06 13.91 -2.77
CA ALA A 112 16.92 13.72 -4.20
C ALA A 112 15.91 12.60 -4.50
N TRP A 113 15.26 12.66 -5.66
CA TRP A 113 14.27 11.68 -6.05
C TRP A 113 14.13 11.58 -7.57
N GLU A 114 13.73 10.41 -8.03
CA GLU A 114 13.39 10.12 -9.42
C GLU A 114 12.08 9.33 -9.47
N VAL A 115 11.22 9.67 -10.45
CA VAL A 115 10.00 8.89 -10.76
C VAL A 115 10.05 8.47 -12.23
N ASN A 116 10.21 7.18 -12.48
CA ASN A 116 10.18 6.57 -13.80
C ASN A 116 8.74 6.45 -14.28
N ARG A 117 8.40 7.16 -15.36
CA ARG A 117 7.05 7.27 -15.88
C ARG A 117 6.72 6.12 -16.85
N GLY A 118 5.42 5.80 -16.97
CA GLY A 118 4.88 4.88 -17.98
C GLY A 118 4.16 3.65 -17.45
N GLN A 119 3.96 3.56 -16.13
CA GLN A 119 3.14 2.51 -15.52
C GLN A 119 1.66 2.74 -15.79
N GLU A 120 0.88 1.66 -15.88
CA GLU A 120 -0.58 1.70 -15.97
C GLU A 120 -1.08 2.69 -17.04
N GLY A 121 -2.10 3.46 -16.72
CA GLY A 121 -2.64 4.54 -17.56
C GLY A 121 -1.90 5.87 -17.48
N ASP A 122 -0.65 5.89 -16.99
CA ASP A 122 0.17 7.11 -16.92
C ASP A 122 0.32 7.75 -18.31
N PRO A 123 -0.12 9.01 -18.53
CA PRO A 123 -0.16 9.62 -19.87
C PRO A 123 1.23 10.10 -20.32
N VAL A 124 2.16 9.18 -20.55
CA VAL A 124 3.52 9.47 -21.06
C VAL A 124 3.51 9.52 -22.59
N TRP A 125 2.94 8.49 -23.21
CA TRP A 125 2.80 8.39 -24.65
C TRP A 125 1.33 8.46 -25.05
N THR A 126 1.01 9.29 -26.04
CA THR A 126 -0.34 9.40 -26.59
C THR A 126 -0.28 9.62 -28.11
N ARG A 127 -1.31 9.18 -28.82
CA ARG A 127 -1.45 9.44 -30.25
C ARG A 127 -2.56 10.44 -30.49
N PRO A 128 -2.24 11.66 -30.98
CA PRO A 128 -3.26 12.61 -31.35
C PRO A 128 -4.07 12.07 -32.54
N CYS A 129 -5.38 12.23 -32.49
CA CYS A 129 -6.29 12.02 -33.64
C CYS A 129 -6.83 13.35 -34.13
N ARG A 130 -7.61 13.32 -35.24
CA ARG A 130 -8.19 14.57 -35.81
C ARG A 130 -9.09 15.33 -34.84
N ASP A 131 -9.72 14.61 -33.92
CA ASP A 131 -10.68 15.15 -32.95
C ASP A 131 -10.07 15.27 -31.52
N GLY A 132 -8.74 15.19 -31.39
CA GLY A 132 -8.05 15.28 -30.12
C GLY A 132 -7.31 13.99 -29.72
N ILE A 133 -7.31 13.66 -28.42
CA ILE A 133 -6.72 12.42 -27.91
C ILE A 133 -7.66 11.25 -28.26
N ARG A 134 -7.07 10.12 -28.67
CA ARG A 134 -7.84 8.91 -28.97
C ARG A 134 -8.63 8.46 -27.74
N PRO A 135 -9.95 8.22 -27.86
CA PRO A 135 -10.76 7.81 -26.71
C PRO A 135 -10.41 6.40 -26.24
N ASP A 136 -10.57 6.16 -24.96
CA ASP A 136 -10.47 4.83 -24.35
C ASP A 136 -11.71 4.00 -24.69
N VAL A 137 -11.66 3.28 -25.81
CA VAL A 137 -12.75 2.42 -26.27
C VAL A 137 -12.26 0.97 -26.33
N PRO A 138 -12.73 0.12 -25.41
CA PRO A 138 -12.35 -1.29 -25.43
C PRO A 138 -12.94 -2.02 -26.66
N PRO A 139 -12.27 -3.07 -27.15
CA PRO A 139 -12.86 -3.97 -28.14
C PRO A 139 -14.15 -4.61 -27.62
N ALA A 140 -15.06 -4.96 -28.53
CA ALA A 140 -16.28 -5.66 -28.15
C ALA A 140 -15.96 -6.99 -27.45
N GLY A 141 -16.58 -7.21 -26.28
CA GLY A 141 -16.36 -8.42 -25.47
C GLY A 141 -15.09 -8.40 -24.62
N PHE A 142 -14.34 -7.30 -24.59
CA PHE A 142 -13.19 -7.16 -23.68
C PHE A 142 -13.67 -7.18 -22.22
N LYS A 143 -12.94 -7.90 -21.38
CA LYS A 143 -13.12 -7.94 -19.92
C LYS A 143 -11.96 -7.23 -19.24
N GLY A 144 -12.23 -6.62 -18.08
CA GLY A 144 -11.22 -5.91 -17.31
C GLY A 144 -11.17 -4.40 -17.63
N THR A 145 -10.09 -3.77 -17.17
CA THR A 145 -9.83 -2.34 -17.37
C THR A 145 -9.10 -2.12 -18.69
N TRP A 146 -9.57 -1.15 -19.47
CA TRP A 146 -8.97 -0.76 -20.73
C TRP A 146 -8.39 0.64 -20.63
N SER A 147 -7.15 0.82 -21.01
CA SER A 147 -6.49 2.11 -21.11
C SER A 147 -5.70 2.24 -22.43
N GLU A 148 -6.02 3.21 -23.24
CA GLU A 148 -5.25 3.54 -24.46
C GLU A 148 -3.85 4.08 -24.08
N ALA A 149 -3.73 4.83 -22.98
CA ALA A 149 -2.43 5.33 -22.50
C ALA A 149 -1.50 4.17 -22.10
N GLU A 150 -2.00 3.17 -21.37
CA GLU A 150 -1.25 1.96 -21.05
C GLU A 150 -0.75 1.25 -22.30
N ARG A 151 -1.66 1.01 -23.26
CA ARG A 151 -1.32 0.33 -24.52
C ARG A 151 -0.28 1.10 -25.35
N GLU A 152 -0.39 2.43 -25.36
CA GLU A 152 0.58 3.26 -26.05
C GLU A 152 1.94 3.24 -25.34
N ASN A 153 1.97 3.34 -24.02
CA ASN A 153 3.21 3.21 -23.22
C ASN A 153 3.89 1.88 -23.52
N ARG A 154 3.17 0.75 -23.43
CA ARG A 154 3.67 -0.60 -23.67
C ARG A 154 4.21 -0.77 -25.10
N SER A 155 3.65 -0.07 -26.10
CA SER A 155 4.13 -0.13 -27.48
C SER A 155 5.57 0.38 -27.65
N HIS A 156 6.10 1.09 -26.66
CA HIS A 156 7.46 1.60 -26.58
C HIS A 156 8.42 0.69 -25.80
N PHE A 157 7.92 -0.34 -25.09
CA PHE A 157 8.76 -1.30 -24.38
C PHE A 157 9.34 -2.33 -25.37
N ARG A 158 10.61 -2.25 -25.65
CA ARG A 158 11.33 -3.09 -26.62
C ARG A 158 12.23 -4.11 -25.96
N THR A 159 12.72 -3.78 -24.78
CA THR A 159 13.57 -4.60 -23.94
C THR A 159 12.99 -4.60 -22.53
N GLU A 160 13.43 -5.52 -21.70
CA GLU A 160 13.04 -5.57 -20.28
C GLU A 160 13.39 -4.26 -19.53
N TYR A 161 14.50 -3.62 -19.89
CA TYR A 161 14.92 -2.34 -19.30
C TYR A 161 14.08 -1.13 -19.75
N ASP A 162 13.07 -1.31 -20.58
CA ASP A 162 12.12 -0.26 -20.92
C ASP A 162 10.95 -0.19 -19.90
N TYR A 163 10.72 -1.27 -19.13
CA TYR A 163 9.70 -1.31 -18.08
C TYR A 163 10.08 -0.36 -16.93
N PRO A 164 9.15 0.48 -16.47
CA PRO A 164 9.45 1.49 -15.44
C PRO A 164 9.98 0.92 -14.13
N SER A 165 9.43 -0.18 -13.61
CA SER A 165 9.93 -0.83 -12.39
C SER A 165 11.35 -1.36 -12.55
N VAL A 166 11.67 -1.90 -13.73
CA VAL A 166 13.02 -2.38 -14.04
C VAL A 166 14.02 -1.23 -14.04
N LYS A 167 13.68 -0.08 -14.67
CA LYS A 167 14.50 1.13 -14.62
C LYS A 167 14.72 1.61 -13.19
N THR A 168 13.66 1.60 -12.39
CA THR A 168 13.71 2.04 -11.00
C THR A 168 14.67 1.20 -10.16
N MET A 169 14.60 -0.14 -10.28
CA MET A 169 15.50 -1.03 -9.57
C MET A 169 16.94 -0.90 -10.08
N TRP A 170 17.14 -0.76 -11.38
CA TRP A 170 18.47 -0.58 -11.98
C TRP A 170 19.09 0.74 -11.53
N HIS A 171 18.40 1.88 -11.62
CA HIS A 171 18.92 3.18 -11.16
C HIS A 171 19.22 3.16 -9.65
N ALA A 172 18.38 2.49 -8.86
CA ALA A 172 18.63 2.32 -7.43
C ALA A 172 19.92 1.48 -7.17
N ALA A 173 20.13 0.43 -7.94
CA ALA A 173 21.35 -0.40 -7.84
C ALA A 173 22.59 0.37 -8.28
N GLU A 174 22.54 1.14 -9.38
CA GLU A 174 23.64 2.02 -9.83
C GLU A 174 23.97 3.07 -8.75
N TRP A 175 22.94 3.74 -8.22
CA TRP A 175 23.14 4.72 -7.16
C TRP A 175 23.78 4.09 -5.93
N LEU A 176 23.33 2.91 -5.54
CA LEU A 176 23.87 2.18 -4.38
C LEU A 176 25.31 1.73 -4.63
N GLU A 177 25.64 1.32 -5.85
CA GLU A 177 27.01 1.00 -6.25
C GLU A 177 27.93 2.22 -6.19
N ASP A 178 27.50 3.36 -6.72
CA ASP A 178 28.26 4.62 -6.70
C ASP A 178 28.45 5.17 -5.29
N ASN A 179 27.56 4.83 -4.35
CA ASN A 179 27.57 5.34 -2.98
C ASN A 179 27.80 4.23 -1.92
N HIS A 180 28.34 3.06 -2.32
CA HIS A 180 28.56 1.94 -1.40
C HIS A 180 29.46 2.27 -0.21
N ASP A 181 30.44 3.17 -0.39
CA ASP A 181 31.38 3.65 0.63
C ASP A 181 30.91 4.92 1.37
N ALA A 182 29.78 5.50 0.97
CA ALA A 182 29.17 6.63 1.66
C ALA A 182 28.56 6.19 2.99
N ASP A 183 28.53 7.10 3.95
CA ASP A 183 27.84 6.95 5.21
C ASP A 183 26.55 7.74 5.25
N ASN A 184 25.66 7.34 6.14
CA ASN A 184 24.52 8.15 6.56
C ASN A 184 23.50 8.45 5.45
N PHE A 185 22.94 7.39 4.86
CA PHE A 185 21.86 7.52 3.88
C PHE A 185 20.64 6.65 4.18
N PHE A 186 19.50 7.10 3.67
CA PHE A 186 18.24 6.37 3.57
C PHE A 186 17.83 6.29 2.10
N LEU A 187 17.87 5.10 1.54
CA LEU A 187 17.46 4.82 0.17
C LEU A 187 16.05 4.18 0.18
N TRP A 188 15.08 4.87 -0.41
CA TRP A 188 13.74 4.38 -0.68
C TRP A 188 13.66 3.91 -2.12
N VAL A 189 13.46 2.61 -2.35
CA VAL A 189 13.26 2.01 -3.66
C VAL A 189 11.85 1.47 -3.73
N GLU A 190 11.08 1.94 -4.69
CA GLU A 190 9.70 1.58 -4.83
C GLU A 190 9.38 1.12 -6.25
N ALA A 191 9.05 -0.18 -6.41
CA ALA A 191 8.52 -0.71 -7.64
C ALA A 191 7.00 -0.68 -7.61
N PHE A 192 6.38 -0.16 -8.67
CA PHE A 192 4.96 -0.30 -8.91
C PHE A 192 4.58 -1.77 -9.16
N ASP A 193 5.45 -2.54 -9.81
CA ASP A 193 5.24 -3.98 -9.96
C ASP A 193 5.36 -4.71 -8.60
N PRO A 194 4.52 -5.76 -8.37
CA PRO A 194 3.62 -6.43 -9.32
C PRO A 194 2.17 -5.91 -9.34
N HIS A 195 1.93 -4.61 -9.16
CA HIS A 195 0.63 -3.98 -9.39
C HIS A 195 0.12 -4.30 -10.81
N GLU A 196 -1.17 -4.36 -11.00
CA GLU A 196 -1.76 -4.43 -12.33
C GLU A 196 -1.43 -3.15 -13.15
N PRO A 197 -1.29 -3.23 -14.47
CA PRO A 197 -1.50 -4.37 -15.36
C PRO A 197 -0.39 -5.42 -15.23
N PHE A 198 -0.75 -6.70 -15.17
CA PHE A 198 0.18 -7.81 -15.02
C PHE A 198 0.91 -8.07 -16.34
N ASP A 199 1.73 -7.11 -16.76
CA ASP A 199 2.46 -7.13 -18.00
C ASP A 199 3.96 -7.31 -17.79
N CYS A 200 4.50 -8.32 -18.41
CA CYS A 200 5.94 -8.62 -18.41
C CYS A 200 6.32 -9.32 -19.73
N PRO A 201 7.61 -9.36 -20.07
CA PRO A 201 8.09 -10.16 -21.20
C PRO A 201 7.60 -11.61 -21.12
N LYS A 202 7.13 -12.14 -22.27
CA LYS A 202 6.51 -13.46 -22.38
C LYS A 202 7.32 -14.60 -21.72
N TYR A 203 8.63 -14.54 -21.75
CA TYR A 203 9.48 -15.58 -21.15
C TYR A 203 9.34 -15.71 -19.63
N TYR A 204 8.80 -14.71 -18.92
CA TYR A 204 8.41 -14.85 -17.52
C TYR A 204 7.09 -15.61 -17.39
N LEU A 205 6.09 -15.31 -18.24
CA LEU A 205 4.84 -16.06 -18.26
C LEU A 205 5.07 -17.52 -18.60
N ASP A 206 6.00 -17.84 -19.53
CA ASP A 206 6.36 -19.19 -19.93
C ASP A 206 6.91 -20.06 -18.77
N LEU A 207 7.30 -19.47 -17.64
CA LEU A 207 7.67 -20.20 -16.43
C LEU A 207 6.45 -20.83 -15.75
N TYR A 208 5.26 -20.26 -15.92
CA TYR A 208 4.03 -20.64 -15.24
C TYR A 208 2.95 -21.22 -16.16
N GLU A 209 3.01 -20.90 -17.45
CA GLU A 209 2.00 -21.27 -18.42
C GLU A 209 2.68 -21.87 -19.66
N LYS A 210 2.34 -23.10 -19.99
CA LYS A 210 2.85 -23.79 -21.17
C LYS A 210 1.91 -23.61 -22.34
N GLU A 211 2.43 -23.83 -23.55
CA GLU A 211 1.62 -23.83 -24.77
C GLU A 211 0.46 -24.83 -24.64
N GLY A 212 -0.77 -24.34 -24.83
CA GLY A 212 -2.01 -25.10 -24.68
C GLY A 212 -2.62 -25.13 -23.29
N ASP A 213 -1.99 -24.54 -22.27
CA ASP A 213 -2.58 -24.42 -20.93
C ASP A 213 -3.74 -23.38 -20.90
N TYR A 214 -3.69 -22.39 -21.78
CA TYR A 214 -4.69 -21.36 -21.93
C TYR A 214 -4.75 -20.84 -23.38
N ASP A 215 -5.92 -20.94 -24.01
CA ASP A 215 -6.17 -20.49 -25.39
C ASP A 215 -7.18 -19.32 -25.45
N GLY A 216 -7.52 -18.73 -24.30
CA GLY A 216 -8.48 -17.62 -24.19
C GLY A 216 -7.87 -16.26 -24.51
N PRO A 217 -8.66 -15.18 -24.36
CA PRO A 217 -8.17 -13.81 -24.46
C PRO A 217 -7.11 -13.49 -23.42
N ASP A 218 -6.14 -12.68 -23.80
CA ASP A 218 -5.08 -12.23 -22.90
C ASP A 218 -5.52 -11.01 -22.08
N PHE A 219 -5.55 -11.16 -20.75
CA PHE A 219 -5.92 -10.13 -19.81
C PHE A 219 -4.73 -9.77 -18.92
N THR A 220 -4.50 -8.48 -18.71
CA THR A 220 -3.43 -7.97 -17.84
C THR A 220 -3.96 -7.12 -16.69
N HIS A 221 -5.13 -6.52 -16.85
CA HIS A 221 -5.70 -5.55 -15.92
C HIS A 221 -7.15 -5.90 -15.62
N PRO A 222 -7.43 -6.72 -14.58
CA PRO A 222 -8.79 -7.07 -14.20
C PRO A 222 -9.56 -5.85 -13.66
N SER A 223 -10.88 -5.86 -13.82
CA SER A 223 -11.77 -4.84 -13.27
C SER A 223 -11.78 -4.88 -11.73
N TYR A 224 -11.98 -3.73 -11.10
CA TYR A 224 -12.25 -3.59 -9.67
C TYR A 224 -13.74 -3.92 -9.41
N ALA A 225 -14.07 -5.19 -9.43
CA ALA A 225 -15.43 -5.70 -9.43
C ALA A 225 -15.50 -7.14 -8.87
N PRO A 226 -16.70 -7.67 -8.59
CA PRO A 226 -16.87 -9.11 -8.42
C PRO A 226 -16.23 -9.87 -9.58
N ASN A 227 -15.70 -11.06 -9.30
CA ASN A 227 -15.00 -11.86 -10.31
C ASN A 227 -15.96 -12.26 -11.45
N GLU A 228 -15.76 -11.66 -12.63
CA GLU A 228 -16.50 -11.96 -13.86
C GLU A 228 -15.77 -12.95 -14.78
N PHE A 229 -14.56 -13.36 -14.41
CA PHE A 229 -13.72 -14.26 -15.16
C PHE A 229 -14.08 -15.72 -14.88
N THR A 230 -13.90 -16.58 -15.89
CA THR A 230 -14.01 -18.03 -15.68
C THR A 230 -12.86 -18.53 -14.78
N PRO A 231 -12.95 -19.76 -14.24
CA PRO A 231 -11.83 -20.34 -13.49
C PRO A 231 -10.50 -20.37 -14.28
N GLU A 232 -10.56 -20.66 -15.58
CA GLU A 232 -9.39 -20.71 -16.48
C GLU A 232 -8.81 -19.30 -16.70
N GLU A 233 -9.64 -18.29 -16.93
CA GLU A 233 -9.25 -16.90 -17.07
C GLU A 233 -8.66 -16.36 -15.74
N THR A 234 -9.28 -16.72 -14.61
CA THR A 234 -8.76 -16.34 -13.27
C THR A 234 -7.39 -16.97 -13.02
N GLU A 235 -7.19 -18.23 -13.38
CA GLU A 235 -5.90 -18.89 -13.23
C GLU A 235 -4.85 -18.29 -14.17
N HIS A 236 -5.20 -17.90 -15.39
CA HIS A 236 -4.34 -17.18 -16.31
C HIS A 236 -3.87 -15.84 -15.69
N LEU A 237 -4.78 -15.05 -15.10
CA LEU A 237 -4.44 -13.82 -14.38
C LEU A 237 -3.49 -14.07 -13.20
N ARG A 238 -3.69 -15.15 -12.43
CA ARG A 238 -2.78 -15.54 -11.34
C ARG A 238 -1.38 -15.86 -11.86
N ARG A 239 -1.27 -16.58 -12.98
CA ARG A 239 0.01 -16.89 -13.63
C ARG A 239 0.71 -15.63 -14.12
N ARG A 240 -0.04 -14.67 -14.68
CA ARG A 240 0.51 -13.37 -15.07
C ARG A 240 1.02 -12.57 -13.89
N CYS A 241 0.28 -12.51 -12.80
CA CYS A 241 0.73 -11.85 -11.58
C CYS A 241 2.00 -12.48 -11.01
N LYS A 242 2.09 -13.83 -10.99
CA LYS A 242 3.31 -14.56 -10.60
C LYS A 242 4.49 -14.26 -11.54
N ALA A 243 4.24 -14.18 -12.83
CA ALA A 243 5.25 -13.86 -13.83
C ALA A 243 5.84 -12.46 -13.63
N LEU A 244 4.97 -11.47 -13.39
CA LEU A 244 5.38 -10.12 -13.07
C LEU A 244 6.15 -10.06 -11.74
N THR A 245 5.68 -10.78 -10.71
CA THR A 245 6.39 -10.91 -9.43
C THR A 245 7.80 -11.50 -9.62
N THR A 246 7.97 -12.48 -10.54
CA THR A 246 9.28 -13.06 -10.85
C THR A 246 10.20 -12.05 -11.56
N MET A 247 9.66 -11.22 -12.45
CA MET A 247 10.43 -10.13 -13.06
C MET A 247 10.89 -9.13 -11.99
N THR A 248 9.99 -8.71 -11.11
CA THR A 248 10.30 -7.79 -10.00
C THR A 248 11.40 -8.38 -9.09
N ASP A 249 11.26 -9.66 -8.73
CA ASP A 249 12.26 -10.39 -7.91
C ASP A 249 13.66 -10.37 -8.57
N ARG A 250 13.74 -10.58 -9.88
CA ARG A 250 15.00 -10.54 -10.59
C ARG A 250 15.73 -9.22 -10.39
N HIS A 251 15.00 -8.09 -10.52
CA HIS A 251 15.60 -6.76 -10.43
C HIS A 251 15.84 -6.30 -8.99
N ILE A 252 15.08 -6.80 -8.01
CA ILE A 252 15.49 -6.71 -6.59
C ILE A 252 16.86 -7.37 -6.39
N GLY A 253 17.12 -8.47 -7.11
CA GLY A 253 18.42 -9.14 -7.10
C GLY A 253 19.59 -8.23 -7.41
N GLU A 254 19.45 -7.24 -8.29
CA GLU A 254 20.51 -6.28 -8.63
C GLU A 254 20.91 -5.43 -7.42
N ILE A 255 19.94 -4.98 -6.61
CA ILE A 255 20.21 -4.25 -5.35
C ILE A 255 20.92 -5.17 -4.35
N LEU A 256 20.43 -6.42 -4.19
CA LEU A 256 21.03 -7.38 -3.26
C LEU A 256 22.45 -7.77 -3.69
N ASP A 257 22.74 -7.81 -4.98
CA ASP A 257 24.09 -8.09 -5.52
C ASP A 257 25.08 -6.97 -5.18
N VAL A 258 24.65 -5.71 -5.18
CA VAL A 258 25.48 -4.59 -4.72
C VAL A 258 25.78 -4.72 -3.20
N LEU A 259 24.74 -5.03 -2.40
CA LEU A 259 24.92 -5.26 -0.96
C LEU A 259 25.90 -6.40 -0.66
N ASP A 260 25.83 -7.50 -1.41
CA ASP A 260 26.76 -8.64 -1.30
C ASP A 260 28.17 -8.27 -1.79
N LYS A 261 28.29 -7.61 -2.95
CA LYS A 261 29.56 -7.22 -3.57
C LYS A 261 30.45 -6.37 -2.66
N TYR A 262 29.83 -5.42 -1.96
CA TYR A 262 30.53 -4.46 -1.11
C TYR A 262 30.40 -4.77 0.39
N ASN A 263 29.89 -5.97 0.75
CA ASN A 263 29.67 -6.41 2.14
C ASN A 263 28.87 -5.40 2.99
N MET A 264 27.88 -4.72 2.37
CA MET A 264 27.13 -3.66 3.02
C MET A 264 26.17 -4.15 4.12
N TRP A 265 25.92 -5.46 4.21
CA TRP A 265 25.12 -6.06 5.29
C TRP A 265 25.66 -5.79 6.70
N GLU A 266 26.96 -5.49 6.81
CA GLU A 266 27.63 -5.21 8.10
C GLU A 266 27.27 -3.83 8.70
N ASP A 267 26.74 -2.90 7.87
CA ASP A 267 26.44 -1.52 8.29
C ASP A 267 25.12 -0.97 7.76
N THR A 268 24.34 -1.79 7.04
CA THR A 268 23.10 -1.39 6.37
C THR A 268 21.91 -2.18 6.90
N MET A 269 20.84 -1.48 7.30
CA MET A 269 19.53 -2.07 7.51
C MET A 269 18.79 -2.19 6.20
N VAL A 270 18.26 -3.38 5.89
CA VAL A 270 17.43 -3.62 4.70
C VAL A 270 16.03 -4.01 5.15
N ILE A 271 15.03 -3.28 4.66
CA ILE A 271 13.61 -3.55 4.92
C ILE A 271 12.93 -3.79 3.59
N PHE A 272 12.20 -4.90 3.47
CA PHE A 272 11.37 -5.25 2.32
C PHE A 272 9.92 -5.44 2.77
N THR A 273 8.99 -4.80 2.07
CA THR A 273 7.55 -4.93 2.32
C THR A 273 6.74 -4.60 1.06
N THR A 274 5.43 -4.61 1.20
CA THR A 274 4.45 -4.05 0.25
C THR A 274 3.59 -3.02 0.96
N ASP A 275 2.88 -2.22 0.22
CA ASP A 275 1.85 -1.31 0.74
C ASP A 275 0.57 -2.06 1.13
N HIS A 276 0.07 -2.94 0.26
CA HIS A 276 -1.06 -3.86 0.46
C HIS A 276 -0.98 -5.00 -0.56
N GLY A 277 -1.91 -5.96 -0.47
CA GLY A 277 -2.04 -7.03 -1.44
C GLY A 277 -3.23 -6.84 -2.39
N TYR A 278 -3.75 -7.96 -2.94
CA TYR A 278 -4.72 -7.96 -4.04
C TYR A 278 -5.56 -9.25 -4.05
N HIS A 279 -6.81 -9.17 -4.50
CA HIS A 279 -7.66 -10.33 -4.78
C HIS A 279 -7.51 -10.79 -6.22
N LEU A 280 -7.31 -12.08 -6.41
CA LEU A 280 -7.28 -12.76 -7.70
C LEU A 280 -8.32 -13.89 -7.74
N GLY A 281 -9.58 -13.54 -7.43
CA GLY A 281 -10.72 -14.47 -7.39
C GLY A 281 -11.08 -14.97 -6.00
N GLU A 282 -10.28 -14.69 -4.96
CA GLU A 282 -10.61 -15.05 -3.57
C GLU A 282 -11.90 -14.32 -3.16
N HIS A 283 -12.73 -14.99 -2.37
CA HIS A 283 -14.06 -14.50 -1.94
C HIS A 283 -15.01 -14.10 -3.09
N GLY A 284 -14.68 -14.48 -4.34
CA GLY A 284 -15.43 -14.07 -5.53
C GLY A 284 -15.15 -12.63 -5.97
N TYR A 285 -14.01 -12.06 -5.56
CA TYR A 285 -13.61 -10.69 -5.89
C TYR A 285 -12.33 -10.63 -6.74
N MET A 286 -12.22 -9.58 -7.53
CA MET A 286 -11.00 -9.15 -8.20
C MET A 286 -10.56 -7.78 -7.66
N ALA A 287 -9.25 -7.52 -7.69
CA ALA A 287 -8.67 -6.26 -7.30
C ALA A 287 -8.78 -5.94 -5.79
N LYS A 288 -9.06 -4.69 -5.46
CA LYS A 288 -9.02 -4.11 -4.12
C LYS A 288 -10.03 -2.97 -4.01
N ASN A 289 -10.17 -2.33 -2.84
CA ASN A 289 -10.86 -1.07 -2.56
C ASN A 289 -12.36 -1.14 -2.30
N TYR A 290 -13.10 -2.11 -2.77
CA TYR A 290 -14.58 -2.12 -2.67
C TYR A 290 -15.14 -3.22 -1.76
N MET A 291 -14.39 -4.29 -1.49
CA MET A 291 -14.77 -5.42 -0.64
C MET A 291 -14.40 -5.18 0.84
N ALA A 292 -14.73 -6.16 1.67
CA ALA A 292 -14.28 -6.21 3.06
C ALA A 292 -12.73 -6.33 3.16
N PRO A 293 -12.12 -5.90 4.28
CA PRO A 293 -10.66 -5.83 4.42
C PRO A 293 -10.02 -7.21 4.73
N TYR A 294 -10.15 -8.15 3.78
CA TYR A 294 -9.61 -9.51 3.88
C TYR A 294 -8.08 -9.57 3.89
N ASN A 295 -7.56 -10.72 4.32
CA ASN A 295 -6.13 -11.02 4.43
C ASN A 295 -5.34 -10.81 3.14
N GLU A 296 -5.97 -11.10 1.98
CA GLU A 296 -5.35 -10.96 0.66
C GLU A 296 -4.82 -9.54 0.42
N VAL A 297 -5.48 -8.54 1.00
CA VAL A 297 -5.08 -7.14 0.88
C VAL A 297 -4.31 -6.65 2.10
N PHE A 298 -4.72 -7.03 3.32
CA PHE A 298 -4.24 -6.38 4.53
C PHE A 298 -3.16 -7.16 5.29
N HIS A 299 -3.05 -8.48 5.14
CA HIS A 299 -1.99 -9.28 5.75
C HIS A 299 -0.78 -9.36 4.81
N ILE A 300 0.17 -8.46 5.00
CA ILE A 300 1.27 -8.18 4.06
C ILE A 300 2.60 -8.79 4.51
N PRO A 301 3.59 -8.99 3.59
CA PRO A 301 4.92 -9.43 3.96
C PRO A 301 5.73 -8.31 4.61
N LEU A 302 6.61 -8.68 5.56
CA LEU A 302 7.70 -7.85 6.05
C LEU A 302 8.93 -8.72 6.28
N MET A 303 10.06 -8.32 5.70
CA MET A 303 11.37 -8.90 5.93
C MET A 303 12.33 -7.78 6.34
N ALA A 304 13.07 -7.95 7.42
CA ALA A 304 14.03 -6.94 7.87
C ALA A 304 15.34 -7.59 8.29
N ALA A 305 16.42 -7.10 7.71
CA ALA A 305 17.79 -7.44 8.08
C ALA A 305 18.48 -6.20 8.65
N ALA A 306 19.24 -6.34 9.71
CA ALA A 306 20.03 -5.24 10.27
C ALA A 306 21.38 -5.77 10.82
N PRO A 307 22.41 -4.92 10.92
CA PRO A 307 23.70 -5.30 11.46
C PRO A 307 23.58 -5.96 12.83
N GLY A 308 24.19 -7.14 12.98
CA GLY A 308 24.17 -7.91 14.22
C GLY A 308 22.85 -8.64 14.53
N VAL A 309 21.82 -8.48 13.75
CA VAL A 309 20.55 -9.21 13.88
C VAL A 309 20.66 -10.60 13.26
N LYS A 310 20.19 -11.62 13.98
CA LYS A 310 20.16 -13.00 13.46
C LYS A 310 18.89 -13.24 12.65
N PRO A 311 19.01 -13.85 11.46
CA PRO A 311 17.85 -14.25 10.69
C PRO A 311 16.94 -15.21 11.48
N GLY A 312 15.64 -15.12 11.24
CA GLY A 312 14.64 -15.97 11.91
C GLY A 312 13.22 -15.62 11.55
N ARG A 313 12.27 -16.07 12.35
CA ARG A 313 10.85 -15.72 12.21
C ARG A 313 10.36 -14.99 13.44
N CYS A 314 9.49 -14.02 13.24
CA CYS A 314 8.86 -13.24 14.29
C CYS A 314 7.32 -13.32 14.13
N SER A 315 6.64 -13.82 15.16
CA SER A 315 5.16 -13.94 15.16
C SER A 315 4.47 -12.75 15.81
N ALA A 316 5.22 -11.76 16.29
CA ALA A 316 4.65 -10.55 16.89
C ALA A 316 3.75 -9.79 15.90
N LEU A 317 2.65 -9.27 16.42
CA LEU A 317 1.77 -8.40 15.65
C LEU A 317 2.46 -7.07 15.35
N THR A 318 2.59 -6.74 14.07
CA THR A 318 3.24 -5.52 13.55
C THR A 318 2.40 -4.90 12.45
N GLN A 319 2.70 -3.66 12.08
CA GLN A 319 1.94 -2.91 11.07
C GLN A 319 2.86 -2.00 10.26
N ASN A 320 2.48 -1.64 9.02
CA ASN A 320 3.27 -0.80 8.13
C ASN A 320 3.72 0.54 8.74
N ILE A 321 2.91 1.12 9.65
CA ILE A 321 3.27 2.33 10.42
C ILE A 321 4.52 2.15 11.31
N ASP A 322 4.94 0.93 11.57
CA ASP A 322 6.08 0.62 12.45
C ASP A 322 7.43 0.86 11.76
N VAL A 323 7.44 0.94 10.42
CA VAL A 323 8.65 1.27 9.64
C VAL A 323 9.20 2.63 10.05
N PHE A 324 8.33 3.62 10.22
CA PHE A 324 8.71 4.99 10.61
C PHE A 324 9.55 5.04 11.89
N PRO A 325 9.06 4.63 13.07
CA PRO A 325 9.84 4.69 14.30
C PRO A 325 11.02 3.73 14.30
N THR A 326 10.96 2.62 13.57
CA THR A 326 12.06 1.66 13.47
C THR A 326 13.26 2.28 12.75
N VAL A 327 13.04 2.97 11.63
CA VAL A 327 14.10 3.67 10.91
C VAL A 327 14.65 4.83 11.74
N LEU A 328 13.80 5.65 12.37
CA LEU A 328 14.26 6.71 13.28
C LEU A 328 15.17 6.16 14.39
N SER A 329 14.71 5.11 15.06
CA SER A 329 15.48 4.46 16.14
C SER A 329 16.80 3.87 15.65
N TYR A 330 16.82 3.28 14.44
CA TYR A 330 18.05 2.80 13.82
C TYR A 330 19.07 3.92 13.60
N PHE A 331 18.65 5.12 13.20
CA PHE A 331 19.51 6.29 13.08
C PHE A 331 19.78 7.00 14.43
N GLY A 332 19.29 6.46 15.54
CA GLY A 332 19.47 7.04 16.87
C GLY A 332 18.73 8.36 17.08
N ILE A 333 17.56 8.50 16.44
CA ILE A 333 16.66 9.64 16.59
C ILE A 333 15.58 9.26 17.60
N SER A 334 15.47 10.02 18.71
CA SER A 334 14.42 9.86 19.69
C SER A 334 13.07 10.34 19.14
N GLN A 335 11.98 9.68 19.53
CA GLN A 335 10.63 10.15 19.21
C GLN A 335 10.28 11.49 19.92
N ASP A 336 11.09 11.95 20.87
CA ASP A 336 10.90 13.26 21.55
C ASP A 336 11.05 14.46 20.60
N VAL A 337 11.67 14.27 19.43
CA VAL A 337 11.78 15.32 18.39
C VAL A 337 10.45 15.52 17.63
N LEU A 338 9.52 14.56 17.73
CA LEU A 338 8.25 14.61 17.02
C LEU A 338 7.33 15.68 17.60
N GLN A 339 6.72 16.48 16.73
CA GLN A 339 5.73 17.48 17.14
C GLN A 339 4.40 16.85 17.57
N TYR A 340 4.09 15.68 17.03
CA TYR A 340 2.83 14.97 17.26
C TYR A 340 3.11 13.49 17.56
N PRO A 341 2.25 12.84 18.37
CA PRO A 341 2.37 11.42 18.64
C PRO A 341 2.14 10.57 17.37
N ILE A 342 2.79 9.43 17.30
CA ILE A 342 2.64 8.44 16.24
C ILE A 342 1.92 7.19 16.76
N HIS A 343 1.41 6.35 15.86
CA HIS A 343 0.78 5.06 16.19
C HIS A 343 1.77 3.89 16.08
N GLY A 344 2.80 4.07 15.23
CA GLY A 344 3.85 3.08 14.98
C GLY A 344 4.65 2.72 16.23
N ARG A 345 5.23 1.52 16.22
CA ARG A 345 6.09 0.95 17.27
C ARG A 345 7.44 0.60 16.70
N ASP A 346 8.50 0.90 17.43
CA ASP A 346 9.87 0.51 17.05
C ASP A 346 10.01 -1.03 17.04
N LEU A 347 10.45 -1.57 15.91
CA LEU A 347 10.67 -3.01 15.73
C LEU A 347 12.08 -3.45 16.05
N LEU A 348 13.05 -2.55 16.33
CA LEU A 348 14.42 -2.95 16.67
C LEU A 348 14.49 -3.89 17.87
N PRO A 349 13.71 -3.73 18.95
CA PRO A 349 13.70 -4.69 20.05
C PRO A 349 13.24 -6.09 19.63
N LEU A 350 12.26 -6.21 18.70
CA LEU A 350 11.86 -7.50 18.12
C LEU A 350 12.97 -8.09 17.27
N LEU A 351 13.60 -7.28 16.40
CA LEU A 351 14.69 -7.71 15.54
C LEU A 351 15.89 -8.24 16.35
N ARG A 352 16.16 -7.65 17.50
CA ARG A 352 17.24 -8.05 18.41
C ARG A 352 16.87 -9.19 19.36
N GLY A 353 15.59 -9.63 19.37
CA GLY A 353 15.09 -10.63 20.30
C GLY A 353 15.04 -10.16 21.76
N GLU A 354 14.92 -8.85 21.98
CA GLU A 354 14.82 -8.21 23.30
C GLU A 354 13.38 -8.25 23.84
N THR A 355 12.40 -8.42 22.97
CA THR A 355 10.96 -8.56 23.29
C THR A 355 10.26 -9.46 22.29
N ASP A 356 9.14 -10.05 22.71
CA ASP A 356 8.29 -10.89 21.86
C ASP A 356 7.04 -10.15 21.34
N ALA A 357 6.81 -8.90 21.77
CA ALA A 357 5.64 -8.12 21.36
C ALA A 357 5.90 -6.61 21.46
N VAL A 358 5.29 -5.83 20.56
CA VAL A 358 5.29 -4.36 20.56
C VAL A 358 3.88 -3.78 20.64
N ARG A 359 2.87 -4.58 20.33
CA ARG A 359 1.44 -4.23 20.45
C ARG A 359 0.59 -5.47 20.73
N ARG A 360 -0.57 -5.28 21.33
CA ARG A 360 -1.54 -6.37 21.57
C ARG A 360 -2.56 -6.51 20.43
N ASP A 361 -2.88 -5.40 19.76
CA ASP A 361 -3.91 -5.30 18.74
C ASP A 361 -3.69 -4.09 17.84
N THR A 362 -4.38 -4.05 16.71
CA THR A 362 -4.37 -2.91 15.79
C THR A 362 -5.67 -2.82 15.00
N ILE A 363 -5.88 -1.68 14.30
CA ILE A 363 -6.98 -1.45 13.37
C ILE A 363 -6.46 -1.18 11.98
N PHE A 364 -7.29 -1.50 10.97
CA PHE A 364 -6.96 -1.29 9.57
C PHE A 364 -8.23 -1.14 8.73
N GLY A 365 -8.10 -0.69 7.51
CA GLY A 365 -9.23 -0.59 6.59
C GLY A 365 -9.07 0.41 5.46
N TYR A 366 -10.17 0.63 4.78
CA TYR A 366 -10.35 1.68 3.78
C TYR A 366 -11.17 2.82 4.36
N PHE A 367 -10.91 4.05 3.92
CA PHE A 367 -11.72 5.19 4.31
C PHE A 367 -13.20 4.96 3.94
N GLY A 368 -14.09 5.22 4.89
CA GLY A 368 -15.53 5.13 4.69
C GLY A 368 -16.10 3.72 4.56
N LYS A 369 -15.28 2.67 4.71
CA LYS A 369 -15.72 1.26 4.70
C LYS A 369 -15.82 0.70 6.13
N GLN A 370 -15.81 -0.64 6.26
CA GLN A 370 -15.66 -1.29 7.56
C GLN A 370 -14.39 -0.83 8.25
N VAL A 371 -14.43 -0.76 9.58
CA VAL A 371 -13.22 -0.66 10.40
C VAL A 371 -12.88 -2.06 10.90
N ALA A 372 -11.70 -2.55 10.53
CA ALA A 372 -11.22 -3.84 10.95
C ALA A 372 -10.32 -3.74 12.18
N TRP A 373 -10.37 -4.79 13.00
CA TRP A 373 -9.51 -4.97 14.17
C TRP A 373 -8.90 -6.37 14.14
N THR A 374 -7.67 -6.48 14.66
CA THR A 374 -7.02 -7.77 14.88
C THR A 374 -6.11 -7.74 16.10
N ASP A 375 -6.05 -8.88 16.81
CA ASP A 375 -5.02 -9.21 17.81
C ASP A 375 -3.96 -10.19 17.26
N GLY A 376 -4.02 -10.46 15.94
CA GLY A 376 -3.18 -11.42 15.25
C GLY A 376 -3.75 -12.83 15.18
N ARG A 377 -4.80 -13.14 15.97
CA ARG A 377 -5.57 -14.37 15.88
C ARG A 377 -6.95 -14.13 15.29
N TYR A 378 -7.69 -13.19 15.88
CA TYR A 378 -9.01 -12.82 15.37
C TYR A 378 -8.92 -11.63 14.43
N THR A 379 -9.76 -11.62 13.39
CA THR A 379 -10.04 -10.44 12.58
C THR A 379 -11.53 -10.13 12.67
N TYR A 380 -11.85 -8.89 13.06
CA TYR A 380 -13.21 -8.41 13.22
C TYR A 380 -13.45 -7.21 12.32
N PHE A 381 -14.38 -7.32 11.39
CA PHE A 381 -14.75 -6.28 10.44
C PHE A 381 -16.08 -5.67 10.84
N ARG A 382 -16.04 -4.47 11.40
CA ARG A 382 -17.25 -3.75 11.83
C ARG A 382 -17.81 -2.92 10.69
N ALA A 383 -19.02 -3.25 10.24
CA ALA A 383 -19.76 -2.43 9.29
C ALA A 383 -20.31 -1.14 9.92
N ALA A 384 -20.61 -0.14 9.09
CA ALA A 384 -21.35 1.04 9.56
C ALA A 384 -22.71 0.65 10.14
N LYS A 385 -23.19 1.43 11.12
CA LYS A 385 -24.45 1.17 11.85
C LYS A 385 -25.67 1.06 10.94
N ASP A 386 -25.65 1.75 9.80
CA ASP A 386 -26.75 1.77 8.83
C ASP A 386 -26.25 2.03 7.41
N GLU A 387 -27.16 1.94 6.43
CA GLU A 387 -26.88 2.12 5.01
C GLU A 387 -26.43 3.53 4.62
N LYS A 388 -26.74 4.53 5.45
CA LYS A 388 -26.33 5.92 5.19
C LYS A 388 -24.82 6.10 5.35
N ASN A 389 -24.19 5.24 6.14
CA ASN A 389 -22.75 5.29 6.45
C ASN A 389 -22.30 6.69 6.94
N GLN A 390 -23.14 7.31 7.76
CA GLN A 390 -22.93 8.67 8.24
C GLN A 390 -22.92 8.72 9.76
N PRO A 391 -22.27 9.75 10.35
CA PRO A 391 -21.52 10.84 9.72
C PRO A 391 -20.14 10.38 9.19
N LEU A 392 -19.71 10.94 8.08
CA LEU A 392 -18.37 10.68 7.50
C LEU A 392 -17.81 11.98 6.92
N TYR A 393 -16.58 12.33 7.30
CA TYR A 393 -15.91 13.55 6.88
C TYR A 393 -14.50 13.28 6.39
N VAL A 394 -14.07 14.09 5.42
CA VAL A 394 -12.68 14.16 4.96
C VAL A 394 -12.02 15.39 5.56
N TYR A 395 -10.84 15.21 6.14
CA TYR A 395 -10.04 16.28 6.75
C TYR A 395 -8.81 16.57 5.90
N THR A 396 -8.60 17.83 5.52
CA THR A 396 -7.43 18.25 4.75
C THR A 396 -7.10 19.72 5.00
N ALA A 397 -5.83 20.06 5.04
CA ALA A 397 -5.35 21.44 4.98
C ALA A 397 -5.14 21.90 3.54
N MET A 398 -5.30 21.00 2.56
CA MET A 398 -5.11 21.24 1.13
C MET A 398 -6.44 21.08 0.37
N PRO A 399 -7.42 21.97 0.57
CA PRO A 399 -8.76 21.80 0.00
C PRO A 399 -8.79 21.84 -1.53
N THR A 400 -7.79 22.43 -2.17
CA THR A 400 -7.68 22.52 -3.62
C THR A 400 -7.18 21.23 -4.27
N VAL A 401 -6.66 20.30 -3.47
CA VAL A 401 -6.09 19.04 -3.92
C VAL A 401 -6.69 17.90 -3.09
N LEU A 402 -7.86 17.47 -3.50
CA LEU A 402 -8.42 16.17 -3.14
C LEU A 402 -7.83 15.13 -4.10
N ARG A 403 -8.50 14.07 -4.47
CA ARG A 403 -8.03 13.20 -5.56
C ARG A 403 -8.14 13.88 -6.94
N GLN A 404 -8.97 14.91 -7.05
CA GLN A 404 -9.14 15.77 -8.22
C GLN A 404 -8.95 17.24 -7.79
N PHE A 405 -8.67 18.12 -8.74
CA PHE A 405 -8.61 19.54 -8.46
C PHE A 405 -9.97 20.10 -8.07
N TYR A 406 -9.99 20.82 -6.98
CA TYR A 406 -11.14 21.58 -6.55
C TYR A 406 -11.46 22.68 -7.57
N GLY A 407 -12.66 22.70 -8.09
CA GLY A 407 -13.14 23.68 -9.05
C GLY A 407 -12.74 23.46 -10.51
N ALA A 408 -11.62 22.84 -10.82
CA ALA A 408 -11.21 22.59 -12.22
C ALA A 408 -11.94 21.40 -12.84
N ASN A 409 -12.22 20.37 -12.04
CA ASN A 409 -12.97 19.17 -12.40
C ASN A 409 -14.18 18.97 -11.48
N ASP A 410 -14.62 20.05 -10.85
CA ASP A 410 -15.78 20.10 -9.96
C ASP A 410 -15.78 18.96 -8.91
N ALA A 411 -14.66 18.84 -8.18
CA ALA A 411 -14.58 17.88 -7.09
C ALA A 411 -15.67 18.06 -6.04
N VAL A 412 -16.23 19.28 -5.93
CA VAL A 412 -17.36 19.63 -5.08
C VAL A 412 -18.25 20.62 -5.81
N ASP A 413 -19.56 20.40 -5.86
CA ASP A 413 -20.51 21.35 -6.40
C ASP A 413 -20.51 22.67 -5.62
N THR A 414 -20.60 23.80 -6.32
CA THR A 414 -20.68 25.13 -5.69
C THR A 414 -21.86 25.28 -4.75
N ALA A 415 -22.95 24.54 -4.97
CA ALA A 415 -24.12 24.50 -4.10
C ALA A 415 -23.83 23.93 -2.71
N ASP A 416 -22.76 23.12 -2.57
CA ASP A 416 -22.38 22.45 -1.33
C ASP A 416 -21.26 23.17 -0.56
N TYR A 417 -20.75 24.29 -1.08
CA TYR A 417 -19.63 25.01 -0.42
C TYR A 417 -19.95 25.45 1.01
N ASP A 418 -21.19 25.80 1.30
CA ASP A 418 -21.64 26.18 2.65
C ASP A 418 -21.61 25.03 3.65
N ARG A 419 -21.46 23.79 3.19
CA ARG A 419 -21.35 22.58 4.02
C ARG A 419 -19.90 22.27 4.42
N ILE A 420 -18.94 23.01 3.87
CA ILE A 420 -17.52 22.87 4.17
C ILE A 420 -17.17 23.74 5.37
N GLU A 421 -16.57 23.15 6.37
CA GLU A 421 -16.17 23.88 7.58
C GLU A 421 -14.64 23.93 7.69
N MET A 422 -14.12 24.98 8.31
CA MET A 422 -12.71 25.10 8.68
C MET A 422 -12.60 25.18 10.20
N GLY A 423 -11.69 24.37 10.78
CA GLY A 423 -11.50 24.33 12.22
C GLY A 423 -10.35 23.41 12.64
N ARG A 424 -10.21 23.19 13.94
CA ARG A 424 -9.22 22.29 14.54
C ARG A 424 -9.89 20.99 14.92
N PHE A 425 -10.27 20.19 13.95
CA PHE A 425 -11.07 18.98 14.13
C PHE A 425 -10.19 17.76 14.52
N LEU A 426 -8.96 17.69 14.01
CA LEU A 426 -8.01 16.63 14.33
C LEU A 426 -7.25 17.01 15.62
N ARG A 427 -7.62 16.38 16.72
CA ARG A 427 -7.13 16.75 18.07
C ARG A 427 -5.61 16.53 18.24
N TRP A 428 -5.06 15.53 17.55
CA TRP A 428 -3.67 15.15 17.70
C TRP A 428 -2.70 16.18 17.11
N THR A 429 -3.09 16.90 16.05
CA THR A 429 -2.24 17.90 15.40
C THR A 429 -2.54 19.34 15.79
N ASN A 430 -3.78 19.62 16.23
CA ASN A 430 -4.25 20.98 16.49
C ASN A 430 -4.05 21.96 15.31
N TYR A 431 -3.77 21.46 14.10
CA TYR A 431 -3.64 22.24 12.88
C TYR A 431 -5.02 22.59 12.30
N PRO A 432 -5.23 23.81 11.75
CA PRO A 432 -6.50 24.12 11.12
C PRO A 432 -6.67 23.34 9.82
N VAL A 433 -7.75 22.60 9.70
CA VAL A 433 -8.10 21.80 8.53
C VAL A 433 -9.49 22.15 8.05
N TYR A 434 -9.75 21.92 6.78
CA TYR A 434 -11.10 21.85 6.24
C TYR A 434 -11.71 20.50 6.56
N ARG A 435 -13.01 20.48 6.83
CA ARG A 435 -13.84 19.30 7.05
C ARG A 435 -14.91 19.26 5.97
N PHE A 436 -14.82 18.29 5.08
CA PHE A 436 -15.76 18.05 4.00
C PHE A 436 -16.69 16.91 4.39
N PRO A 437 -18.03 17.07 4.35
CA PRO A 437 -18.91 15.92 4.32
C PRO A 437 -18.54 15.02 3.12
N ALA A 438 -18.33 13.73 3.36
CA ALA A 438 -17.81 12.84 2.32
C ALA A 438 -18.80 12.66 1.14
N ASP A 439 -20.08 12.86 1.37
CA ASP A 439 -21.16 12.78 0.37
C ASP A 439 -21.15 13.90 -0.66
N ILE A 440 -20.46 15.03 -0.41
CA ILE A 440 -20.38 16.14 -1.36
C ILE A 440 -19.14 16.07 -2.26
N ILE A 441 -18.23 15.14 -2.03
CA ILE A 441 -17.00 15.02 -2.80
C ILE A 441 -17.25 14.10 -4.00
N HIS A 442 -16.97 14.59 -5.19
CA HIS A 442 -17.05 13.83 -6.43
C HIS A 442 -15.70 13.13 -6.68
N TRP A 443 -15.67 11.82 -6.54
CA TRP A 443 -14.43 11.02 -6.59
C TRP A 443 -14.08 10.53 -8.01
N GLY A 444 -14.71 11.05 -9.05
CA GLY A 444 -14.62 10.54 -10.42
C GLY A 444 -15.41 9.24 -10.61
N ASN A 445 -15.14 8.49 -11.65
CA ASN A 445 -15.92 7.29 -11.98
C ASN A 445 -15.77 6.13 -10.97
N ALA A 446 -14.68 6.11 -10.21
CA ALA A 446 -14.43 5.12 -9.15
C ALA A 446 -14.92 5.55 -7.75
N SER A 447 -15.55 6.72 -7.63
CA SER A 447 -15.68 7.45 -6.38
C SER A 447 -16.83 7.01 -5.48
N GLN A 448 -17.92 6.54 -6.04
CA GLN A 448 -19.04 6.04 -5.21
C GLN A 448 -18.64 4.79 -4.42
N GLU A 449 -17.62 4.06 -4.86
CA GLU A 449 -17.11 2.86 -4.19
C GLU A 449 -16.30 3.18 -2.93
N PHE A 450 -15.74 4.40 -2.80
CA PHE A 450 -14.91 4.78 -1.65
C PHE A 450 -15.71 5.36 -0.48
N VAL A 451 -16.89 5.92 -0.70
CA VAL A 451 -17.57 6.77 0.29
C VAL A 451 -18.89 6.17 0.80
N GLY A 452 -19.55 5.32 0.05
CA GLY A 452 -20.84 4.74 0.42
C GLY A 452 -20.70 3.38 1.14
N ARG A 453 -21.77 2.96 1.85
CA ARG A 453 -21.95 1.55 2.22
C ARG A 453 -22.28 0.78 0.95
N SER A 454 -21.33 -0.01 0.49
CA SER A 454 -21.50 -0.91 -0.65
C SER A 454 -22.08 -2.25 -0.18
N PRO A 455 -22.83 -3.00 -0.98
CA PRO A 455 -23.26 -4.35 -0.63
C PRO A 455 -22.07 -5.29 -0.33
N TYR A 456 -20.88 -5.00 -0.82
CA TYR A 456 -19.66 -5.81 -0.63
C TYR A 456 -18.94 -5.57 0.71
N ASN A 457 -19.36 -4.58 1.51
CA ASN A 457 -18.80 -4.28 2.83
C ASN A 457 -19.89 -3.93 3.85
N ALA A 458 -21.09 -4.45 3.66
CA ALA A 458 -22.26 -4.12 4.48
C ALA A 458 -22.37 -4.95 5.75
N GLU A 459 -21.69 -6.09 5.83
CA GLU A 459 -21.83 -7.04 6.91
C GLU A 459 -20.73 -6.89 7.95
N THR A 460 -21.08 -7.10 9.22
CA THR A 460 -20.09 -7.28 10.29
C THR A 460 -19.64 -8.74 10.27
N LEU A 461 -18.32 -8.99 10.24
CA LEU A 461 -17.74 -10.31 10.09
C LEU A 461 -16.65 -10.55 11.13
N LEU A 462 -16.56 -11.77 11.63
CA LEU A 462 -15.54 -12.21 12.61
C LEU A 462 -14.93 -13.53 12.16
N PHE A 463 -13.59 -13.64 12.20
CA PHE A 463 -12.86 -14.86 11.80
C PHE A 463 -11.77 -15.19 12.82
N ASP A 464 -11.47 -16.50 12.98
CA ASP A 464 -10.29 -16.99 13.70
C ASP A 464 -9.25 -17.48 12.70
N LEU A 465 -8.18 -16.70 12.52
CA LEU A 465 -7.12 -16.97 11.54
C LEU A 465 -6.30 -18.23 11.84
N GLN A 466 -6.37 -18.77 13.06
CA GLN A 466 -5.70 -20.03 13.38
C GLN A 466 -6.42 -21.24 12.76
N THR A 467 -7.73 -21.16 12.62
CA THR A 467 -8.56 -22.25 12.08
C THR A 467 -9.07 -21.96 10.68
N ASP A 468 -9.20 -20.69 10.31
CA ASP A 468 -9.70 -20.22 9.02
C ASP A 468 -8.91 -19.00 8.52
N TYR A 469 -7.66 -19.24 8.13
CA TYR A 469 -6.81 -18.17 7.58
C TYR A 469 -7.41 -17.55 6.30
N ALA A 470 -8.14 -18.34 5.52
CA ALA A 470 -8.77 -17.88 4.28
C ALA A 470 -10.02 -17.03 4.52
N GLN A 471 -10.45 -16.87 5.78
CA GLN A 471 -11.64 -16.07 6.15
C GLN A 471 -12.89 -16.46 5.35
N ALA A 472 -13.07 -17.79 5.13
CA ALA A 472 -14.17 -18.34 4.37
C ALA A 472 -15.44 -18.61 5.21
N HIS A 473 -15.27 -18.72 6.54
CA HIS A 473 -16.32 -19.15 7.47
C HIS A 473 -16.43 -18.18 8.65
N PRO A 474 -17.25 -17.12 8.54
CA PRO A 474 -17.46 -16.18 9.64
C PRO A 474 -17.98 -16.90 10.90
N ILE A 475 -17.49 -16.48 12.06
CA ILE A 475 -17.91 -16.96 13.38
C ILE A 475 -19.23 -16.28 13.76
N ASP A 476 -20.22 -17.07 14.13
CA ASP A 476 -21.49 -16.61 14.74
C ASP A 476 -21.43 -16.87 16.26
N ASP A 477 -20.80 -15.97 17.00
CA ASP A 477 -20.73 -15.98 18.47
C ASP A 477 -20.93 -14.54 18.98
N PRO A 478 -22.15 -14.19 19.42
CA PRO A 478 -22.47 -12.84 19.88
C PRO A 478 -21.64 -12.35 21.09
N ALA A 479 -21.19 -13.27 21.95
CA ALA A 479 -20.36 -12.90 23.11
C ALA A 479 -18.94 -12.53 22.67
N LEU A 480 -18.34 -13.34 21.80
CA LEU A 480 -17.02 -13.04 21.23
C LEU A 480 -17.07 -11.80 20.34
N GLU A 481 -18.13 -11.61 19.56
CA GLU A 481 -18.32 -10.39 18.76
C GLU A 481 -18.40 -9.14 19.64
N ALA A 482 -19.13 -9.19 20.76
CA ALA A 482 -19.21 -8.07 21.69
C ALA A 482 -17.85 -7.71 22.31
N ASP A 483 -17.05 -8.71 22.66
CA ASP A 483 -15.68 -8.52 23.15
C ASP A 483 -14.78 -7.89 22.07
N CYS A 484 -14.82 -8.38 20.83
CA CYS A 484 -14.08 -7.82 19.70
C CYS A 484 -14.52 -6.37 19.40
N ALA A 485 -15.81 -6.07 19.47
CA ALA A 485 -16.34 -4.72 19.29
C ALA A 485 -15.84 -3.75 20.37
N ALA A 486 -15.75 -4.21 21.63
CA ALA A 486 -15.19 -3.41 22.73
C ALA A 486 -13.68 -3.15 22.51
N GLN A 487 -12.91 -4.16 22.08
CA GLN A 487 -11.51 -4.00 21.73
C GLN A 487 -11.30 -3.06 20.55
N LEU A 488 -12.11 -3.18 19.49
CA LEU A 488 -12.09 -2.27 18.35
C LEU A 488 -12.32 -0.83 18.78
N LYS A 489 -13.37 -0.58 19.59
CA LYS A 489 -13.68 0.76 20.11
C LYS A 489 -12.50 1.38 20.87
N ASP A 490 -11.89 0.61 21.78
CA ASP A 490 -10.71 1.04 22.54
C ASP A 490 -9.51 1.29 21.62
N CYS A 491 -9.29 0.41 20.63
CA CYS A 491 -8.22 0.57 19.66
C CYS A 491 -8.41 1.81 18.78
N MET A 492 -9.63 2.09 18.31
CA MET A 492 -9.96 3.33 17.60
C MET A 492 -9.62 4.58 18.44
N ALA A 493 -9.94 4.57 19.73
CA ALA A 493 -9.63 5.67 20.64
C ALA A 493 -8.13 5.89 20.80
N ARG A 494 -7.34 4.80 20.88
CA ARG A 494 -5.87 4.85 20.98
C ARG A 494 -5.18 5.30 19.68
N HIS A 495 -5.90 5.23 18.56
CA HIS A 495 -5.44 5.68 17.25
C HIS A 495 -6.10 7.01 16.81
N ASP A 496 -6.50 7.83 17.79
CA ASP A 496 -7.03 9.19 17.58
C ASP A 496 -8.21 9.26 16.60
N ALA A 497 -9.04 8.23 16.49
CA ALA A 497 -10.19 8.21 15.61
C ALA A 497 -11.09 9.44 15.83
N PRO A 498 -11.48 10.17 14.77
CA PRO A 498 -12.44 11.25 14.90
C PRO A 498 -13.74 10.80 15.56
N ALA A 499 -14.36 11.68 16.36
CA ALA A 499 -15.50 11.32 17.21
C ALA A 499 -16.69 10.74 16.41
N GLU A 500 -16.93 11.25 15.23
CA GLU A 500 -18.00 10.78 14.35
C GLU A 500 -17.78 9.33 13.83
N GLN A 501 -16.55 8.84 13.83
CA GLN A 501 -16.29 7.44 13.43
C GLN A 501 -16.91 6.46 14.44
N PHE A 502 -16.95 6.83 15.73
CA PHE A 502 -17.62 6.01 16.74
C PHE A 502 -19.13 5.99 16.50
N GLU A 503 -19.74 7.15 16.22
CA GLU A 503 -21.15 7.22 15.87
C GLU A 503 -21.46 6.41 14.59
N ARG A 504 -20.63 6.53 13.56
CA ARG A 504 -20.76 5.81 12.30
C ARG A 504 -20.73 4.29 12.51
N MET A 505 -19.86 3.80 13.41
CA MET A 505 -19.73 2.38 13.77
C MET A 505 -20.78 1.89 14.78
N GLY A 506 -21.64 2.78 15.32
CA GLY A 506 -22.67 2.44 16.29
C GLY A 506 -22.14 2.15 17.71
N PHE A 507 -21.10 2.92 18.13
CA PHE A 507 -20.51 2.86 19.48
C PHE A 507 -20.98 3.95 20.41
#